data_b6d69a871229cdd91c5f4ca52445e5fa
#
_entry.id   b6d69a871229cdd91c5f4ca52445e5fa
#
_cell.length_a   1.000
_cell.length_b   1.000
_cell.length_c   1.000
_cell.angle_alpha   90.00
_cell.angle_beta   90.00
_cell.angle_gamma   90.00
#
_symmetry.space_group_name_H-M   'P 1'
#
loop_
_entity.id
_entity.type
_entity.pdbx_description
1 polymer ?
#
loop_
_entity_poly.entity_id
_entity_poly.type
_entity_poly.pdbx_seq_one_letter_code
_entity_poly.pdbx_strand_id
1 'polypeptide(L)'
;MKGNEALAEAAIRAGCRCYFGYPITPQTEIAAYMAKRMPKEGRVFLQAESEIAAINMVLGAASAGVRAMTSSSSPGISLKSEGVSYIAGSDLPCVIINVQRGGPGLGGIQPSQSDYWQATKALGHGDFQLLVYAPSSVQEMVDMVIK
;
A
#
# COMPACT_ATOMS: atom_id res chain seq x y z
N MET A 1 -8.42 -6.97 17.46
CA MET A 1 -7.49 -6.95 16.31
C MET A 1 -6.99 -5.53 16.14
N LYS A 2 -5.71 -5.30 15.87
CA LYS A 2 -5.19 -3.98 15.55
C LYS A 2 -5.71 -3.51 14.19
N GLY A 3 -5.76 -2.20 13.95
CA GLY A 3 -6.21 -1.64 12.67
C GLY A 3 -5.42 -2.18 11.47
N ASN A 4 -4.10 -2.19 11.55
CA ASN A 4 -3.24 -2.74 10.49
C ASN A 4 -3.53 -4.22 10.18
N GLU A 5 -3.82 -5.02 11.20
CA GLU A 5 -4.18 -6.44 11.02
C GLU A 5 -5.57 -6.60 10.41
N ALA A 6 -6.52 -5.77 10.83
CA ALA A 6 -7.89 -5.78 10.29
C ALA A 6 -7.91 -5.40 8.80
N LEU A 7 -7.12 -4.39 8.42
CA LEU A 7 -6.92 -4.00 7.03
C LEU A 7 -6.33 -5.15 6.20
N ALA A 8 -5.28 -5.79 6.70
CA ALA A 8 -4.64 -6.90 6.02
C ALA A 8 -5.59 -8.10 5.81
N GLU A 9 -6.37 -8.47 6.85
CA GLU A 9 -7.37 -9.52 6.75
C GLU A 9 -8.49 -9.15 5.75
N ALA A 10 -8.93 -7.90 5.76
CA ALA A 10 -9.93 -7.39 4.80
C ALA A 10 -9.44 -7.53 3.35
N ALA A 11 -8.20 -7.12 3.08
CA ALA A 11 -7.60 -7.25 1.75
C ALA A 11 -7.52 -8.71 1.28
N ILE A 12 -7.14 -9.63 2.18
CA ILE A 12 -7.12 -11.07 1.89
C ILE A 12 -8.54 -11.55 1.53
N ARG A 13 -9.55 -11.20 2.33
CA ARG A 13 -10.96 -11.57 2.08
C ARG A 13 -11.53 -10.94 0.81
N ALA A 14 -11.10 -9.72 0.49
CA ALA A 14 -11.45 -9.05 -0.77
C ALA A 14 -10.77 -9.67 -2.01
N GLY A 15 -9.93 -10.68 -1.83
CA GLY A 15 -9.32 -11.42 -2.94
C GLY A 15 -7.94 -10.94 -3.36
N CYS A 16 -7.21 -10.22 -2.51
CA CYS A 16 -5.81 -9.91 -2.75
C CYS A 16 -5.00 -11.20 -2.94
N ARG A 17 -4.32 -11.33 -4.07
CA ARG A 17 -3.55 -12.53 -4.44
C ARG A 17 -2.05 -12.34 -4.25
N CYS A 18 -1.57 -11.11 -4.41
CA CYS A 18 -0.16 -10.79 -4.29
C CYS A 18 0.05 -9.58 -3.39
N TYR A 19 0.95 -9.70 -2.44
CA TYR A 19 1.44 -8.60 -1.63
C TYR A 19 2.95 -8.48 -1.78
N PHE A 20 3.40 -7.28 -2.12
CA PHE A 20 4.82 -6.93 -2.22
C PHE A 20 5.10 -5.72 -1.35
N GLY A 21 6.06 -5.83 -0.43
CA GLY A 21 6.34 -4.74 0.50
C GLY A 21 7.77 -4.69 0.96
N TYR A 22 8.15 -3.57 1.54
CA TYR A 22 9.43 -3.36 2.21
C TYR A 22 9.17 -2.84 3.63
N PRO A 23 9.90 -3.31 4.65
CA PRO A 23 9.62 -2.97 6.05
C PRO A 23 9.81 -1.48 6.33
N ILE A 24 8.81 -0.87 6.93
CA ILE A 24 8.86 0.51 7.42
C ILE A 24 7.82 0.68 8.55
N THR A 25 8.19 1.38 9.64
CA THR A 25 7.27 1.70 10.73
C THR A 25 6.42 2.92 10.35
N PRO A 26 5.09 2.93 10.64
CA PRO A 26 4.33 1.97 11.45
C PRO A 26 3.49 0.96 10.65
N GLN A 27 3.79 0.68 9.38
CA GLN A 27 3.04 -0.31 8.57
C GLN A 27 3.45 -1.78 8.81
N THR A 28 4.48 -2.03 9.62
CA THR A 28 5.12 -3.35 9.78
C THR A 28 4.13 -4.48 10.12
N GLU A 29 3.08 -4.20 10.88
CA GLU A 29 2.07 -5.21 11.24
C GLU A 29 1.27 -5.69 10.03
N ILE A 30 1.06 -4.84 9.00
CA ILE A 30 0.42 -5.27 7.74
C ILE A 30 1.29 -6.34 7.07
N ALA A 31 2.57 -6.04 6.86
CA ALA A 31 3.50 -6.99 6.24
C ALA A 31 3.62 -8.29 7.04
N ALA A 32 3.73 -8.21 8.37
CA ALA A 32 3.80 -9.37 9.24
C ALA A 32 2.54 -10.24 9.17
N TYR A 33 1.37 -9.61 9.12
CA TYR A 33 0.09 -10.32 8.97
C TYR A 33 0.00 -11.02 7.62
N MET A 34 0.33 -10.31 6.54
CA MET A 34 0.34 -10.85 5.17
C MET A 34 1.32 -12.02 5.04
N ALA A 35 2.54 -11.89 5.58
CA ALA A 35 3.55 -12.96 5.59
C ALA A 35 3.06 -14.25 6.27
N LYS A 36 2.28 -14.11 7.34
CA LYS A 36 1.72 -15.22 8.09
C LYS A 36 0.53 -15.90 7.39
N ARG A 37 -0.31 -15.10 6.72
CA ARG A 37 -1.61 -15.55 6.22
C ARG A 37 -1.59 -15.96 4.76
N MET A 38 -1.00 -15.17 3.88
CA MET A 38 -1.08 -15.38 2.44
C MET A 38 -0.53 -16.73 1.97
N PRO A 39 0.64 -17.20 2.46
CA PRO A 39 1.14 -18.52 2.04
C PRO A 39 0.23 -19.68 2.43
N LYS A 40 -0.50 -19.57 3.56
CA LYS A 40 -1.44 -20.60 4.01
C LYS A 40 -2.66 -20.75 3.10
N GLU A 41 -2.96 -19.71 2.34
CA GLU A 41 -4.06 -19.67 1.39
C GLU A 41 -3.59 -19.83 -0.08
N GLY A 42 -2.35 -20.24 -0.28
CA GLY A 42 -1.76 -20.40 -1.62
C GLY A 42 -1.60 -19.08 -2.37
N ARG A 43 -1.41 -17.98 -1.65
CA ARG A 43 -1.21 -16.63 -2.19
C ARG A 43 0.23 -16.18 -2.04
N VAL A 44 0.62 -15.15 -2.77
CA VAL A 44 1.99 -14.67 -2.84
C VAL A 44 2.23 -13.55 -1.82
N PHE A 45 3.17 -13.78 -0.93
CA PHE A 45 3.80 -12.73 -0.13
C PHE A 45 5.28 -12.68 -0.47
N LEU A 46 5.80 -11.48 -0.76
CA LEU A 46 7.22 -11.28 -0.97
C LEU A 46 7.68 -9.96 -0.37
N GLN A 47 8.73 -10.03 0.45
CA GLN A 47 9.44 -8.86 0.92
C GLN A 47 10.49 -8.46 -0.12
N ALA A 48 10.28 -7.32 -0.76
CA ALA A 48 11.20 -6.78 -1.74
C ALA A 48 12.44 -6.16 -1.05
N GLU A 49 13.49 -5.91 -1.82
CA GLU A 49 14.72 -5.27 -1.33
C GLU A 49 14.58 -3.75 -1.18
N SER A 50 13.51 -3.14 -1.72
CA SER A 50 13.22 -1.71 -1.60
C SER A 50 11.76 -1.41 -1.91
N GLU A 51 11.31 -0.21 -1.58
CA GLU A 51 9.98 0.29 -1.96
C GLU A 51 9.84 0.43 -3.49
N ILE A 52 10.91 0.78 -4.18
CA ILE A 52 10.94 0.88 -5.65
C ILE A 52 10.71 -0.51 -6.26
N ALA A 53 11.40 -1.53 -5.77
CA ALA A 53 11.19 -2.90 -6.22
C ALA A 53 9.77 -3.38 -5.92
N ALA A 54 9.25 -3.09 -4.73
CA ALA A 54 7.91 -3.50 -4.33
C ALA A 54 6.82 -2.95 -5.27
N ILE A 55 6.89 -1.67 -5.64
CA ILE A 55 5.87 -1.08 -6.53
C ILE A 55 5.98 -1.62 -7.96
N ASN A 56 7.20 -1.92 -8.45
CA ASN A 56 7.39 -2.54 -9.76
C ASN A 56 6.88 -3.99 -9.79
N MET A 57 6.99 -4.73 -8.69
CA MET A 57 6.38 -6.06 -8.56
C MET A 57 4.84 -5.98 -8.58
N VAL A 58 4.25 -4.95 -7.93
CA VAL A 58 2.81 -4.69 -8.02
C VAL A 58 2.40 -4.39 -9.46
N LEU A 59 3.14 -3.53 -10.16
CA LEU A 59 2.92 -3.22 -11.57
C LEU A 59 2.90 -4.50 -12.41
N GLY A 60 3.91 -5.37 -12.25
CA GLY A 60 3.99 -6.63 -12.97
C GLY A 60 2.83 -7.59 -12.68
N ALA A 61 2.44 -7.72 -11.41
CA ALA A 61 1.30 -8.56 -11.03
C ALA A 61 -0.03 -8.01 -11.56
N ALA A 62 -0.24 -6.69 -11.46
CA ALA A 62 -1.43 -6.02 -12.00
C ALA A 62 -1.52 -6.18 -13.53
N SER A 63 -0.39 -6.05 -14.24
CA SER A 63 -0.32 -6.28 -15.70
C SER A 63 -0.71 -7.71 -16.09
N ALA A 64 -0.47 -8.68 -15.22
CA ALA A 64 -0.91 -10.06 -15.39
C ALA A 64 -2.38 -10.31 -14.99
N GLY A 65 -3.14 -9.26 -14.67
CA GLY A 65 -4.54 -9.35 -14.25
C GLY A 65 -4.74 -9.87 -12.82
N VAL A 66 -3.72 -9.79 -11.98
CA VAL A 66 -3.76 -10.30 -10.61
C VAL A 66 -4.02 -9.16 -9.62
N ARG A 67 -4.95 -9.35 -8.69
CA ARG A 67 -5.18 -8.39 -7.60
C ARG A 67 -3.95 -8.31 -6.69
N ALA A 68 -3.23 -7.20 -6.77
CA ALA A 68 -2.01 -6.95 -6.04
C ALA A 68 -2.12 -5.71 -5.15
N MET A 69 -1.40 -5.73 -4.03
CA MET A 69 -1.29 -4.57 -3.16
C MET A 69 0.12 -4.41 -2.60
N THR A 70 0.39 -3.20 -2.15
CA THR A 70 1.56 -2.86 -1.35
C THR A 70 1.15 -1.96 -0.19
N SER A 71 1.96 -1.95 0.86
CA SER A 71 1.86 -0.95 1.92
C SER A 71 3.21 -0.31 2.18
N SER A 72 3.18 0.91 2.68
CA SER A 72 4.36 1.63 3.10
C SER A 72 3.98 2.73 4.08
N SER A 73 4.91 3.60 4.38
CA SER A 73 4.73 4.80 5.19
C SER A 73 5.39 5.97 4.48
N SER A 74 4.91 7.15 4.67
CA SER A 74 5.32 8.46 4.14
C SER A 74 6.57 8.50 3.24
N PRO A 75 7.82 8.31 3.74
CA PRO A 75 9.00 8.36 2.87
C PRO A 75 9.08 7.18 1.88
N GLY A 76 8.55 6.01 2.25
CA GLY A 76 8.49 4.86 1.35
C GLY A 76 7.44 5.04 0.25
N ILE A 77 6.36 5.77 0.49
CA ILE A 77 5.41 6.16 -0.56
C ILE A 77 6.08 7.11 -1.56
N SER A 78 6.92 8.04 -1.09
CA SER A 78 7.71 8.91 -1.97
C SER A 78 8.58 8.10 -2.94
N LEU A 79 9.21 7.03 -2.48
CA LEU A 79 10.01 6.14 -3.34
C LEU A 79 9.18 5.36 -4.36
N LYS A 80 7.88 5.19 -4.14
CA LYS A 80 6.98 4.49 -5.05
C LYS A 80 6.40 5.40 -6.15
N SER A 81 6.60 6.71 -6.08
CA SER A 81 5.88 7.68 -6.90
C SER A 81 6.01 7.45 -8.42
N GLU A 82 7.19 7.09 -8.91
CA GLU A 82 7.39 6.77 -10.33
C GLU A 82 6.58 5.53 -10.74
N GLY A 83 6.66 4.45 -9.95
CA GLY A 83 5.91 3.23 -10.23
C GLY A 83 4.39 3.44 -10.20
N VAL A 84 3.89 4.32 -9.34
CA VAL A 84 2.47 4.70 -9.31
C VAL A 84 2.07 5.41 -10.60
N SER A 85 2.94 6.29 -11.14
CA SER A 85 2.67 6.94 -12.43
C SER A 85 2.62 5.95 -13.58
N TYR A 86 3.45 4.91 -13.59
CA TYR A 86 3.40 3.83 -14.58
C TYR A 86 2.12 2.99 -14.47
N ILE A 87 1.69 2.68 -13.25
CA ILE A 87 0.44 1.95 -12.99
C ILE A 87 -0.75 2.77 -13.51
N ALA A 88 -0.79 4.07 -13.22
CA ALA A 88 -1.83 4.98 -13.71
C ALA A 88 -1.79 5.11 -15.24
N GLY A 89 -0.60 5.29 -15.82
CA GLY A 89 -0.43 5.42 -17.27
C GLY A 89 -0.77 4.14 -18.06
N SER A 90 -0.75 3.00 -17.39
CA SER A 90 -1.13 1.70 -17.95
C SER A 90 -2.58 1.30 -17.63
N ASP A 91 -3.34 2.15 -16.93
CA ASP A 91 -4.72 1.92 -16.51
C ASP A 91 -4.89 0.60 -15.72
N LEU A 92 -3.97 0.32 -14.80
CA LEU A 92 -3.92 -0.92 -14.03
C LEU A 92 -4.44 -0.71 -12.61
N PRO A 93 -5.32 -1.60 -12.10
CA PRO A 93 -5.81 -1.49 -10.73
C PRO A 93 -4.82 -2.09 -9.72
N CYS A 94 -4.57 -1.37 -8.63
CA CYS A 94 -3.88 -1.91 -7.45
C CYS A 94 -4.31 -1.16 -6.19
N VAL A 95 -3.97 -1.70 -5.03
CA VAL A 95 -4.20 -1.04 -3.74
C VAL A 95 -2.86 -0.65 -3.12
N ILE A 96 -2.73 0.62 -2.75
CA ILE A 96 -1.55 1.16 -2.07
C ILE A 96 -1.99 1.71 -0.72
N ILE A 97 -1.41 1.19 0.34
CA ILE A 97 -1.71 1.62 1.71
C ILE A 97 -0.59 2.51 2.23
N ASN A 98 -0.93 3.75 2.60
CA ASN A 98 -0.03 4.65 3.32
C ASN A 98 -0.42 4.71 4.80
N VAL A 99 0.37 4.08 5.65
CA VAL A 99 0.26 4.26 7.10
C VAL A 99 1.13 5.46 7.47
N GLN A 100 0.53 6.65 7.50
CA GLN A 100 1.25 7.92 7.60
C GLN A 100 2.05 8.05 8.89
N ARG A 101 3.17 8.74 8.81
CA ARG A 101 4.00 9.11 9.94
C ARG A 101 4.54 10.54 9.79
N GLY A 102 5.05 11.11 10.87
CA GLY A 102 5.59 12.47 10.87
C GLY A 102 6.79 12.64 9.94
N GLY A 103 6.82 13.72 9.18
CA GLY A 103 7.89 14.16 8.28
C GLY A 103 8.20 15.64 8.52
N PRO A 104 9.02 16.29 7.67
CA PRO A 104 9.66 15.78 6.43
C PRO A 104 10.93 14.92 6.68
N GLY A 105 11.50 14.40 5.61
CA GLY A 105 12.69 13.54 5.62
C GLY A 105 12.39 12.16 6.20
N LEU A 106 13.31 11.61 6.98
CA LEU A 106 13.07 10.36 7.70
C LEU A 106 11.88 10.49 8.64
N GLY A 107 11.70 11.66 9.23
CA GLY A 107 10.63 11.99 10.15
C GLY A 107 10.67 11.23 11.46
N GLY A 108 9.52 11.13 12.10
CA GLY A 108 9.30 10.34 13.31
C GLY A 108 8.23 9.29 13.08
N ILE A 109 8.13 8.33 14.01
CA ILE A 109 7.14 7.24 13.89
C ILE A 109 5.76 7.59 14.46
N GLN A 110 5.59 8.79 15.00
CA GLN A 110 4.33 9.25 15.54
C GLN A 110 3.27 9.45 14.45
N PRO A 111 1.99 9.31 14.78
CA PRO A 111 0.88 9.57 13.87
C PRO A 111 0.95 10.97 13.25
N SER A 112 0.61 11.06 11.98
CA SER A 112 0.55 12.33 11.24
C SER A 112 -0.51 12.26 10.16
N GLN A 113 -1.02 13.40 9.72
CA GLN A 113 -1.89 13.56 8.55
C GLN A 113 -1.24 14.50 7.50
N SER A 114 0.09 14.54 7.46
CA SER A 114 0.84 15.48 6.62
C SER A 114 0.96 15.04 5.16
N ASP A 115 0.60 13.81 4.81
CA ASP A 115 0.73 13.26 3.45
C ASP A 115 -0.49 13.54 2.55
N TYR A 116 -1.34 14.48 2.94
CA TYR A 116 -2.54 14.82 2.16
C TYR A 116 -2.20 15.20 0.71
N TRP A 117 -1.22 16.09 0.54
CA TRP A 117 -0.80 16.51 -0.80
C TRP A 117 -0.06 15.42 -1.56
N GLN A 118 0.73 14.59 -0.86
CA GLN A 118 1.37 13.43 -1.47
C GLN A 118 0.32 12.48 -2.08
N ALA A 119 -0.75 12.18 -1.34
CA ALA A 119 -1.80 11.28 -1.79
C ALA A 119 -2.67 11.90 -2.91
N THR A 120 -2.96 13.22 -2.83
CA THR A 120 -3.98 13.85 -3.69
C THR A 120 -3.41 14.65 -4.87
N LYS A 121 -2.15 15.11 -4.80
CA LYS A 121 -1.61 16.07 -5.78
C LYS A 121 -0.18 15.81 -6.24
N ALA A 122 0.68 15.24 -5.39
CA ALA A 122 2.12 15.29 -5.59
C ALA A 122 2.77 13.96 -5.99
N LEU A 123 2.01 12.88 -6.10
CA LEU A 123 2.54 11.56 -6.36
C LEU A 123 2.75 11.31 -7.86
N GLY A 124 4.01 11.17 -8.28
CA GLY A 124 4.37 10.86 -9.66
C GLY A 124 4.30 12.05 -10.63
N HIS A 125 4.22 11.77 -11.91
CA HIS A 125 4.14 12.74 -13.01
C HIS A 125 3.02 12.36 -13.98
N GLY A 126 2.61 13.28 -14.86
CA GLY A 126 1.65 13.01 -15.93
C GLY A 126 0.21 13.42 -15.63
N ASP A 127 -0.02 14.22 -14.59
CA ASP A 127 -1.33 14.81 -14.27
C ASP A 127 -2.48 13.79 -14.12
N PHE A 128 -2.16 12.62 -13.54
CA PHE A 128 -3.16 11.61 -13.23
C PHE A 128 -3.83 11.84 -11.87
N GLN A 129 -4.97 11.21 -11.66
CA GLN A 129 -5.71 11.25 -10.39
C GLN A 129 -5.84 9.84 -9.81
N LEU A 130 -5.75 9.75 -8.49
CA LEU A 130 -5.96 8.51 -7.74
C LEU A 130 -7.27 8.56 -6.97
N LEU A 131 -7.88 7.41 -6.78
CA LEU A 131 -8.95 7.24 -5.79
C LEU A 131 -8.32 7.17 -4.40
N VAL A 132 -8.58 8.17 -3.55
CA VAL A 132 -7.96 8.28 -2.22
C VAL A 132 -9.03 8.17 -1.15
N TYR A 133 -8.84 7.25 -0.21
CA TYR A 133 -9.69 7.04 0.94
C TYR A 133 -8.93 7.33 2.23
N ALA A 134 -9.57 8.00 3.18
CA ALA A 134 -9.01 8.34 4.49
C ALA A 134 -9.98 7.91 5.60
N PRO A 135 -9.88 6.66 6.10
CA PRO A 135 -10.80 6.14 7.10
C PRO A 135 -10.62 6.82 8.45
N SER A 136 -11.72 7.03 9.18
CA SER A 136 -11.75 7.59 10.53
C SER A 136 -11.93 6.51 11.62
N SER A 137 -12.21 5.27 11.22
CA SER A 137 -12.38 4.14 12.13
C SER A 137 -11.85 2.85 11.52
N VAL A 138 -11.64 1.83 12.36
CA VAL A 138 -11.20 0.50 11.90
C VAL A 138 -12.25 -0.14 10.99
N GLN A 139 -13.54 0.02 11.31
CA GLN A 139 -14.61 -0.53 10.48
C GLN A 139 -14.64 0.14 9.11
N GLU A 140 -14.58 1.45 9.07
CA GLU A 140 -14.56 2.21 7.82
C GLU A 140 -13.35 1.85 6.95
N MET A 141 -12.18 1.64 7.57
CA MET A 141 -10.98 1.20 6.87
C MET A 141 -11.16 -0.18 6.21
N VAL A 142 -11.78 -1.13 6.93
CA VAL A 142 -12.10 -2.46 6.38
C VAL A 142 -13.07 -2.33 5.21
N ASP A 143 -14.12 -1.53 5.34
CA ASP A 143 -15.13 -1.31 4.29
C ASP A 143 -14.51 -0.69 3.04
N MET A 144 -13.60 0.27 3.21
CA MET A 144 -12.90 0.95 2.09
C MET A 144 -11.92 0.03 1.36
N VAL A 145 -11.27 -0.89 2.07
CA VAL A 145 -10.36 -1.86 1.43
C VAL A 145 -11.10 -2.90 0.59
N ILE A 146 -12.36 -3.20 0.94
CA ILE A 146 -13.18 -4.17 0.23
C ILE A 146 -13.80 -3.57 -1.05
N LYS A 147 -14.03 -2.26 -1.06
CA LYS A 147 -14.57 -1.52 -2.23
C LYS A 147 -13.62 -1.52 -3.42
#